data_23414e832cf731a9c0c236703ffbecdd
#
_entry.id   23414e832cf731a9c0c236703ffbecdd
#
_cell.length_a   1.000
_cell.length_b   1.000
_cell.length_c   1.000
_cell.angle_alpha   90.00
_cell.angle_beta   90.00
_cell.angle_gamma   90.00
#
_symmetry.space_group_name_H-M   'P 1'
#
loop_
_entity.id
_entity.type
_entity.pdbx_description
1 polymer ?
#
loop_
_entity_poly.entity_id
_entity_poly.type
_entity_poly.pdbx_seq_one_letter_code
_entity_poly.pdbx_strand_id
1 'polypeptide(L)'
;MDALITKDGVETKLSSLGLLVTDCQDSSPSITTNKREVTNRSGYIFSGAVHKEKRIVISGTFVVPNAYALEEKKDQINGLISNDEPFYITKLLPTAQLYDFELPGQTTSELNLLTIPHQAYKYRYKIIVENEISYTFVGFSDAGLRMKFSFEGKTAELPFGETIPKSVTVSTAIDYAGTAKCSQLEWPWVLKLTSNASQNGDISVKVGDRTFIYHAVTPIKNGDTLLVKGVETTLNGLNVNDKTNYEHFVLKPTKTQKNSLTTNFKGTIQLLNFVELYK
;
A
#
# COMPACT_ATOMS: atom_id res chain seq x y z
N MET A 1 -10.40 0.77 -17.79
CA MET A 1 -9.61 0.92 -16.56
C MET A 1 -10.11 2.15 -15.83
N ASP A 2 -10.03 2.19 -14.49
CA ASP A 2 -10.39 3.38 -13.71
C ASP A 2 -9.43 3.50 -12.50
N ALA A 3 -9.48 4.58 -11.76
CA ALA A 3 -8.70 4.77 -10.54
C ALA A 3 -9.60 5.30 -9.43
N LEU A 4 -9.38 4.76 -8.22
CA LEU A 4 -10.04 5.17 -7.00
C LEU A 4 -9.07 6.01 -6.18
N ILE A 5 -9.45 7.22 -5.88
CA ILE A 5 -8.75 8.13 -4.97
C ILE A 5 -9.42 8.02 -3.62
N THR A 6 -8.63 7.75 -2.56
CA THR A 6 -9.11 7.76 -1.17
C THR A 6 -8.36 8.83 -0.40
N LYS A 7 -9.07 9.87 0.00
CA LYS A 7 -8.57 10.99 0.80
C LYS A 7 -9.49 11.20 2.01
N ASP A 8 -8.94 11.30 3.21
CA ASP A 8 -9.68 11.52 4.46
C ASP A 8 -10.86 10.54 4.68
N GLY A 9 -10.67 9.31 4.23
CA GLY A 9 -11.72 8.28 4.30
C GLY A 9 -12.80 8.39 3.23
N VAL A 10 -12.74 9.41 2.36
CA VAL A 10 -13.67 9.60 1.24
C VAL A 10 -13.10 8.93 -0.01
N GLU A 11 -13.89 8.11 -0.66
CA GLU A 11 -13.53 7.41 -1.89
C GLU A 11 -14.18 8.07 -3.10
N THR A 12 -13.36 8.44 -4.09
CA THR A 12 -13.81 9.07 -5.34
C THR A 12 -13.24 8.31 -6.53
N LYS A 13 -14.09 7.77 -7.38
CA LYS A 13 -13.70 7.18 -8.67
C LYS A 13 -13.50 8.29 -9.69
N LEU A 14 -12.45 8.21 -10.51
CA LEU A 14 -12.25 9.21 -11.56
C LEU A 14 -13.37 9.16 -12.60
N SER A 15 -13.92 7.99 -12.90
CA SER A 15 -15.09 7.86 -13.79
C SER A 15 -16.33 8.60 -13.28
N SER A 16 -16.55 8.70 -11.95
CA SER A 16 -17.68 9.44 -11.39
C SER A 16 -17.60 10.96 -11.66
N LEU A 17 -16.41 11.45 -11.96
CA LEU A 17 -16.16 12.82 -12.40
C LEU A 17 -16.22 12.98 -13.93
N GLY A 18 -16.63 11.95 -14.66
CA GLY A 18 -16.65 11.96 -16.12
C GLY A 18 -15.25 11.84 -16.75
N LEU A 19 -14.26 11.36 -15.99
CA LEU A 19 -12.89 11.14 -16.45
C LEU A 19 -12.72 9.68 -16.89
N LEU A 20 -12.50 9.46 -18.19
CA LEU A 20 -12.19 8.15 -18.71
C LEU A 20 -10.68 7.88 -18.58
N VAL A 21 -10.30 7.09 -17.59
CA VAL A 21 -8.90 6.65 -17.41
C VAL A 21 -8.54 5.65 -18.51
N THR A 22 -7.58 6.01 -19.33
CA THR A 22 -7.08 5.15 -20.43
C THR A 22 -5.90 4.33 -19.98
N ASP A 23 -5.08 4.86 -19.06
CA ASP A 23 -3.87 4.21 -18.59
C ASP A 23 -3.58 4.55 -17.11
N CYS A 24 -3.07 3.56 -16.39
CA CYS A 24 -2.61 3.68 -15.02
C CYS A 24 -1.35 2.84 -14.85
N GLN A 25 -0.19 3.45 -15.08
CA GLN A 25 1.11 2.80 -15.03
C GLN A 25 1.76 3.00 -13.67
N ASP A 26 2.35 1.95 -13.15
CA ASP A 26 3.25 2.02 -12.01
C ASP A 26 4.64 1.51 -12.39
N SER A 27 5.66 2.27 -12.06
CA SER A 27 7.05 1.87 -12.24
C SER A 27 7.46 0.80 -11.22
N SER A 28 8.58 0.12 -11.42
CA SER A 28 9.28 -0.54 -10.32
C SER A 28 9.81 0.52 -9.33
N PRO A 29 9.97 0.18 -8.02
CA PRO A 29 10.62 1.08 -7.08
C PRO A 29 12.03 1.44 -7.54
N SER A 30 12.40 2.70 -7.50
CA SER A 30 13.77 3.15 -7.75
C SER A 30 14.70 2.64 -6.64
N ILE A 31 15.95 2.31 -7.00
CA ILE A 31 16.94 1.76 -6.07
C ILE A 31 18.13 2.71 -6.00
N THR A 32 18.47 3.11 -4.78
CA THR A 32 19.73 3.81 -4.50
C THR A 32 20.72 2.80 -3.91
N THR A 33 21.90 2.73 -4.51
CA THR A 33 22.97 1.85 -4.07
C THR A 33 24.05 2.64 -3.31
N ASN A 34 24.50 2.12 -2.18
CA ASN A 34 25.63 2.65 -1.44
C ASN A 34 26.89 1.92 -1.90
N LYS A 35 27.78 2.65 -2.58
CA LYS A 35 29.04 2.15 -3.14
C LYS A 35 30.19 3.03 -2.69
N ARG A 36 31.34 2.43 -2.42
CA ARG A 36 32.58 3.13 -2.08
C ARG A 36 33.66 2.74 -3.08
N GLU A 37 34.33 3.73 -3.61
CA GLU A 37 35.55 3.56 -4.40
C GLU A 37 36.77 3.43 -3.45
N VAL A 38 37.72 2.61 -3.85
CA VAL A 38 39.02 2.48 -3.17
C VAL A 38 40.10 2.68 -4.22
N THR A 39 41.02 3.60 -3.93
CA THR A 39 42.14 3.91 -4.82
C THR A 39 42.95 2.66 -5.14
N ASN A 40 43.32 2.50 -6.42
CA ASN A 40 44.07 1.36 -6.95
C ASN A 40 43.38 -0.02 -6.83
N ARG A 41 42.06 -0.05 -6.66
CA ARG A 41 41.25 -1.26 -6.71
C ARG A 41 40.24 -1.17 -7.85
N SER A 42 40.14 -2.23 -8.65
CA SER A 42 39.08 -2.34 -9.65
C SER A 42 37.73 -2.58 -9.01
N GLY A 43 36.70 -1.85 -9.48
CA GLY A 43 35.32 -1.97 -9.00
C GLY A 43 35.03 -1.23 -7.69
N TYR A 44 33.84 -1.47 -7.14
CA TYR A 44 33.34 -0.80 -5.94
C TYR A 44 33.18 -1.76 -4.78
N ILE A 45 33.26 -1.26 -3.54
CA ILE A 45 32.76 -1.95 -2.38
C ILE A 45 31.26 -1.64 -2.26
N PHE A 46 30.41 -2.64 -2.43
CA PHE A 46 28.96 -2.52 -2.29
C PHE A 46 28.58 -2.62 -0.81
N SER A 47 27.95 -1.57 -0.27
CA SER A 47 27.56 -1.49 1.15
C SER A 47 26.05 -1.61 1.36
N GLY A 48 25.29 -1.82 0.28
CA GLY A 48 23.85 -2.03 0.36
C GLY A 48 23.05 -1.25 -0.67
N ALA A 49 21.76 -1.51 -0.73
CA ALA A 49 20.80 -0.82 -1.59
C ALA A 49 19.48 -0.64 -0.85
N VAL A 50 18.81 0.48 -1.10
CA VAL A 50 17.50 0.80 -0.55
C VAL A 50 16.55 1.23 -1.68
N HIS A 51 15.29 0.85 -1.55
CA HIS A 51 14.24 1.38 -2.42
C HIS A 51 13.88 2.79 -1.96
N LYS A 52 13.66 3.72 -2.89
CA LYS A 52 13.40 5.14 -2.58
C LYS A 52 11.97 5.54 -2.86
N GLU A 53 11.56 5.46 -4.09
CA GLU A 53 10.25 5.91 -4.53
C GLU A 53 9.73 5.05 -5.68
N LYS A 54 8.44 5.07 -5.88
CA LYS A 54 7.73 4.46 -7.00
C LYS A 54 6.89 5.52 -7.67
N ARG A 55 6.88 5.55 -9.01
CA ARG A 55 6.11 6.52 -9.78
C ARG A 55 4.82 5.86 -10.27
N ILE A 56 3.72 6.58 -10.15
CA ILE A 56 2.40 6.19 -10.63
C ILE A 56 1.93 7.27 -11.60
N VAL A 57 1.75 6.90 -12.87
CA VAL A 57 1.28 7.81 -13.91
C VAL A 57 -0.14 7.43 -14.29
N ILE A 58 -1.04 8.39 -14.22
CA ILE A 58 -2.43 8.21 -14.65
C ILE A 58 -2.72 9.17 -15.78
N SER A 59 -3.28 8.62 -16.85
CA SER A 59 -3.72 9.39 -18.00
C SER A 59 -5.10 8.98 -18.45
N GLY A 60 -5.81 9.94 -19.04
CA GLY A 60 -7.16 9.71 -19.52
C GLY A 60 -7.67 10.84 -20.37
N THR A 61 -8.96 10.76 -20.69
CA THR A 61 -9.65 11.76 -21.49
C THR A 61 -10.98 12.14 -20.83
N PHE A 62 -11.44 13.35 -21.12
CA PHE A 62 -12.78 13.81 -20.77
C PHE A 62 -13.34 14.72 -21.85
N VAL A 63 -14.64 14.90 -21.84
CA VAL A 63 -15.35 15.78 -22.79
C VAL A 63 -16.15 16.81 -22.01
N VAL A 64 -16.12 18.06 -22.45
CA VAL A 64 -16.87 19.16 -21.86
C VAL A 64 -17.55 20.00 -22.96
N PRO A 65 -18.74 20.56 -22.71
CA PRO A 65 -19.52 21.22 -23.75
C PRO A 65 -18.91 22.52 -24.27
N ASN A 66 -18.16 23.25 -23.46
CA ASN A 66 -17.57 24.54 -23.79
C ASN A 66 -16.34 24.88 -22.94
N ALA A 67 -15.73 26.04 -23.25
CA ALA A 67 -14.51 26.48 -22.54
C ALA A 67 -14.75 26.82 -21.06
N TYR A 68 -15.93 27.33 -20.68
CA TYR A 68 -16.23 27.60 -19.29
C TYR A 68 -16.29 26.29 -18.46
N ALA A 69 -17.03 25.30 -18.96
CA ALA A 69 -17.08 23.98 -18.35
C ALA A 69 -15.70 23.27 -18.33
N LEU A 70 -14.78 23.64 -19.22
CA LEU A 70 -13.40 23.16 -19.20
C LEU A 70 -12.65 23.68 -17.97
N GLU A 71 -12.75 24.97 -17.68
CA GLU A 71 -12.06 25.55 -16.52
C GLU A 71 -12.67 25.01 -15.20
N GLU A 72 -13.99 24.91 -15.10
CA GLU A 72 -14.64 24.26 -13.94
C GLU A 72 -14.17 22.82 -13.74
N LYS A 73 -13.99 22.06 -14.84
CA LYS A 73 -13.50 20.69 -14.78
C LYS A 73 -12.04 20.62 -14.34
N LYS A 74 -11.19 21.53 -14.81
CA LYS A 74 -9.81 21.62 -14.33
C LYS A 74 -9.74 21.96 -12.85
N ASP A 75 -10.54 22.90 -12.37
CA ASP A 75 -10.61 23.25 -10.94
C ASP A 75 -11.05 22.05 -10.10
N GLN A 76 -12.04 21.29 -10.57
CA GLN A 76 -12.48 20.06 -9.91
C GLN A 76 -11.37 19.00 -9.83
N ILE A 77 -10.63 18.79 -10.92
CA ILE A 77 -9.52 17.82 -10.98
C ILE A 77 -8.37 18.30 -10.09
N ASN A 78 -7.99 19.57 -10.20
CA ASN A 78 -6.91 20.15 -9.40
C ASN A 78 -7.23 20.08 -7.90
N GLY A 79 -8.46 20.42 -7.49
CA GLY A 79 -8.89 20.33 -6.10
C GLY A 79 -8.89 18.92 -5.52
N LEU A 80 -9.04 17.89 -6.36
CA LEU A 80 -8.98 16.50 -5.93
C LEU A 80 -7.55 15.98 -5.84
N ILE A 81 -6.69 16.33 -6.81
CA ILE A 81 -5.38 15.68 -7.04
C ILE A 81 -4.21 16.52 -6.52
N SER A 82 -4.26 17.85 -6.70
CA SER A 82 -3.19 18.76 -6.27
C SER A 82 -3.36 19.08 -4.78
N ASN A 83 -2.73 18.27 -3.93
CA ASN A 83 -2.81 18.39 -2.49
C ASN A 83 -1.42 18.46 -1.88
N ASP A 84 -1.29 19.13 -0.75
CA ASP A 84 -0.12 19.18 0.11
C ASP A 84 0.00 17.94 1.04
N GLU A 85 -1.09 17.18 1.18
CA GLU A 85 -1.12 15.92 1.94
C GLU A 85 -1.20 14.70 1.02
N PRO A 86 -0.48 13.61 1.37
CA PRO A 86 -0.55 12.36 0.61
C PRO A 86 -1.94 11.71 0.67
N PHE A 87 -2.35 11.11 -0.43
CA PHE A 87 -3.60 10.37 -0.54
C PHE A 87 -3.38 8.98 -1.15
N TYR A 88 -4.37 8.10 -1.02
CA TYR A 88 -4.30 6.77 -1.59
C TYR A 88 -4.87 6.72 -2.99
N ILE A 89 -4.20 5.95 -3.85
CA ILE A 89 -4.69 5.62 -5.17
C ILE A 89 -4.74 4.11 -5.37
N THR A 90 -5.89 3.60 -5.83
CA THR A 90 -6.11 2.18 -6.11
C THR A 90 -6.49 2.01 -7.57
N LYS A 91 -5.80 1.10 -8.27
CA LYS A 91 -6.18 0.73 -9.64
C LYS A 91 -7.50 -0.02 -9.62
N LEU A 92 -8.38 0.36 -10.51
CA LEU A 92 -9.64 -0.33 -10.76
C LEU A 92 -9.55 -1.02 -12.12
N LEU A 93 -9.62 -2.34 -12.11
CA LEU A 93 -9.53 -3.17 -13.31
C LEU A 93 -10.93 -3.55 -13.79
N PRO A 94 -11.22 -3.53 -15.11
CA PRO A 94 -12.50 -3.94 -15.63
C PRO A 94 -12.73 -5.43 -15.36
N THR A 95 -13.94 -5.77 -14.95
CA THR A 95 -14.36 -7.17 -14.69
C THR A 95 -15.03 -7.81 -15.91
N ALA A 96 -15.57 -7.00 -16.82
CA ALA A 96 -16.06 -7.46 -18.11
C ALA A 96 -14.89 -7.84 -19.03
N GLN A 97 -15.13 -8.70 -20.00
CA GLN A 97 -14.13 -9.06 -20.98
C GLN A 97 -13.67 -7.80 -21.72
N LEU A 98 -12.36 -7.57 -21.75
CA LEU A 98 -11.75 -6.40 -22.40
C LEU A 98 -12.01 -6.32 -23.91
N TYR A 99 -12.57 -7.37 -24.48
CA TYR A 99 -12.80 -7.56 -25.92
C TYR A 99 -14.26 -7.91 -26.25
N ASP A 100 -15.21 -7.40 -25.47
CA ASP A 100 -16.60 -7.38 -25.92
C ASP A 100 -16.72 -6.36 -27.05
N PHE A 101 -16.43 -6.82 -28.27
CA PHE A 101 -16.68 -6.03 -29.46
C PHE A 101 -18.14 -6.16 -29.83
N GLU A 102 -18.79 -5.03 -30.06
CA GLU A 102 -20.03 -5.04 -30.82
C GLU A 102 -19.72 -5.55 -32.25
N LEU A 103 -20.31 -6.67 -32.62
CA LEU A 103 -20.21 -7.13 -33.99
C LEU A 103 -20.95 -6.16 -34.93
N PRO A 104 -20.44 -5.91 -36.14
CA PRO A 104 -21.16 -5.13 -37.14
C PRO A 104 -22.61 -5.60 -37.32
N GLY A 105 -23.56 -4.70 -37.10
CA GLY A 105 -24.99 -5.00 -37.18
C GLY A 105 -25.64 -5.49 -35.87
N GLN A 106 -24.90 -5.62 -34.79
CA GLN A 106 -25.41 -5.96 -33.44
C GLN A 106 -25.35 -4.79 -32.44
N THR A 107 -25.09 -3.59 -32.93
CA THR A 107 -25.08 -2.37 -32.10
C THR A 107 -26.48 -2.14 -31.53
N THR A 108 -26.65 -2.54 -30.27
CA THR A 108 -27.93 -2.39 -29.56
C THR A 108 -27.97 -1.18 -28.68
N SER A 109 -26.83 -0.60 -28.36
CA SER A 109 -26.78 0.64 -27.58
C SER A 109 -25.36 1.10 -27.28
N GLU A 110 -25.23 2.31 -26.94
CA GLU A 110 -24.07 3.07 -26.54
C GLU A 110 -23.24 2.37 -25.46
N LEU A 111 -22.09 1.82 -25.84
CA LEU A 111 -21.08 1.34 -24.90
C LEU A 111 -20.54 2.54 -24.12
N ASN A 112 -21.06 2.75 -22.92
CA ASN A 112 -20.57 3.80 -22.05
C ASN A 112 -19.37 3.28 -21.22
N LEU A 113 -18.17 3.62 -21.64
CA LEU A 113 -16.93 3.19 -21.00
C LEU A 113 -16.77 3.68 -19.55
N LEU A 114 -17.51 4.73 -19.14
CA LEU A 114 -17.51 5.25 -17.75
C LEU A 114 -18.32 4.35 -16.79
N THR A 115 -19.25 3.55 -17.33
CA THR A 115 -20.14 2.70 -16.51
C THR A 115 -19.73 1.24 -16.47
N ILE A 116 -18.65 0.84 -17.15
CA ILE A 116 -18.13 -0.53 -17.11
C ILE A 116 -17.81 -0.92 -15.65
N PRO A 117 -18.25 -2.11 -15.18
CA PRO A 117 -17.92 -2.58 -13.84
C PRO A 117 -16.43 -2.77 -13.66
N HIS A 118 -15.90 -2.27 -12.55
CA HIS A 118 -14.49 -2.38 -12.20
C HIS A 118 -14.34 -2.97 -10.80
N GLN A 119 -13.26 -3.74 -10.59
CA GLN A 119 -12.85 -4.25 -9.30
C GLN A 119 -11.54 -3.60 -8.86
N ALA A 120 -11.46 -3.23 -7.58
CA ALA A 120 -10.23 -2.71 -6.99
C ALA A 120 -9.13 -3.78 -7.00
N TYR A 121 -7.93 -3.38 -7.39
CA TYR A 121 -6.78 -4.24 -7.27
C TYR A 121 -6.42 -4.45 -5.79
N LYS A 122 -5.70 -5.51 -5.48
CA LYS A 122 -5.44 -6.00 -4.11
C LYS A 122 -4.63 -5.06 -3.22
N TYR A 123 -3.94 -4.07 -3.81
CA TYR A 123 -3.17 -3.07 -3.08
C TYR A 123 -3.36 -1.67 -3.67
N ARG A 124 -3.03 -0.69 -2.87
CA ARG A 124 -3.09 0.74 -3.15
C ARG A 124 -1.73 1.38 -2.94
N TYR A 125 -1.55 2.59 -3.43
CA TYR A 125 -0.35 3.39 -3.24
C TYR A 125 -0.68 4.66 -2.47
N LYS A 126 0.10 4.99 -1.43
CA LYS A 126 0.06 6.31 -0.79
C LYS A 126 0.97 7.23 -1.57
N ILE A 127 0.40 8.20 -2.26
CA ILE A 127 1.12 9.07 -3.19
C ILE A 127 0.96 10.54 -2.86
N ILE A 128 1.91 11.33 -3.36
CA ILE A 128 1.81 12.78 -3.48
C ILE A 128 2.07 13.16 -4.93
N VAL A 129 1.37 14.18 -5.44
CA VAL A 129 1.55 14.72 -6.79
C VAL A 129 2.35 16.01 -6.67
N GLU A 130 3.62 15.95 -7.06
CA GLU A 130 4.57 17.07 -6.95
C GLU A 130 4.62 17.92 -8.22
N ASN A 131 4.22 17.33 -9.36
CA ASN A 131 4.27 17.97 -10.66
C ASN A 131 2.90 18.51 -11.08
N GLU A 132 2.90 19.42 -12.05
CA GLU A 132 1.70 19.95 -12.65
C GLU A 132 0.86 18.86 -13.35
N ILE A 133 -0.45 19.01 -13.30
CA ILE A 133 -1.38 18.17 -14.06
C ILE A 133 -1.38 18.69 -15.50
N SER A 134 -1.07 17.83 -16.45
CA SER A 134 -1.07 18.18 -17.87
C SER A 134 -2.47 18.07 -18.46
N TYR A 135 -2.90 19.11 -19.18
CA TYR A 135 -4.14 19.14 -19.96
C TYR A 135 -3.83 19.44 -21.41
N THR A 136 -4.24 18.56 -22.32
CA THR A 136 -3.99 18.71 -23.75
C THR A 136 -5.30 18.64 -24.53
N PHE A 137 -5.54 19.62 -25.37
CA PHE A 137 -6.67 19.58 -26.30
C PHE A 137 -6.44 18.53 -27.40
N VAL A 138 -7.43 17.67 -27.63
CA VAL A 138 -7.37 16.57 -28.60
C VAL A 138 -8.20 16.88 -29.86
N GLY A 139 -9.36 17.57 -29.66
CA GLY A 139 -10.25 17.89 -30.75
C GLY A 139 -11.67 18.17 -30.29
N PHE A 140 -12.58 18.23 -31.24
CA PHE A 140 -14.01 18.40 -31.01
C PHE A 140 -14.75 17.08 -31.26
N SER A 141 -15.84 16.88 -30.56
CA SER A 141 -16.84 15.85 -30.80
C SER A 141 -18.23 16.48 -30.76
N ASP A 142 -19.27 15.74 -31.10
CA ASP A 142 -20.66 16.20 -31.00
C ASP A 142 -21.02 16.60 -29.56
N ALA A 143 -20.37 16.01 -28.56
CA ALA A 143 -20.54 16.32 -27.14
C ALA A 143 -19.69 17.51 -26.64
N GLY A 144 -18.83 18.11 -27.49
CA GLY A 144 -18.03 19.30 -27.18
C GLY A 144 -16.51 19.08 -27.28
N LEU A 145 -15.77 19.79 -26.42
CA LEU A 145 -14.30 19.78 -26.37
C LEU A 145 -13.79 18.49 -25.76
N ARG A 146 -12.96 17.75 -26.50
CA ARG A 146 -12.27 16.56 -26.01
C ARG A 146 -10.87 16.92 -25.52
N MET A 147 -10.60 16.61 -24.25
CA MET A 147 -9.34 16.89 -23.59
C MET A 147 -8.67 15.58 -23.13
N LYS A 148 -7.35 15.58 -23.13
CA LYS A 148 -6.53 14.57 -22.46
C LYS A 148 -5.99 15.19 -21.17
N PHE A 149 -5.95 14.40 -20.10
CA PHE A 149 -5.25 14.76 -18.86
C PHE A 149 -4.19 13.71 -18.52
N SER A 150 -3.16 14.14 -17.81
CA SER A 150 -2.16 13.23 -17.24
C SER A 150 -1.56 13.85 -15.98
N PHE A 151 -1.35 13.03 -14.97
CA PHE A 151 -0.59 13.41 -13.77
C PHE A 151 0.30 12.27 -13.30
N GLU A 152 1.36 12.63 -12.59
CA GLU A 152 2.32 11.73 -12.01
C GLU A 152 2.35 11.90 -10.50
N GLY A 153 2.07 10.82 -9.77
CA GLY A 153 2.28 10.74 -8.33
C GLY A 153 3.51 9.93 -7.98
N LYS A 154 4.17 10.29 -6.90
CA LYS A 154 5.24 9.52 -6.28
C LYS A 154 4.80 8.98 -4.95
N THR A 155 5.28 7.80 -4.57
CA THR A 155 4.98 7.27 -3.23
C THR A 155 5.56 8.19 -2.16
N ALA A 156 4.72 8.56 -1.17
CA ALA A 156 5.06 9.56 -0.16
C ALA A 156 5.86 8.98 1.02
N GLU A 157 5.67 7.72 1.36
CA GLU A 157 6.32 7.07 2.50
C GLU A 157 7.09 5.83 2.05
N LEU A 158 6.43 4.69 1.94
CA LEU A 158 7.06 3.46 1.47
C LEU A 158 6.94 3.35 -0.06
N PRO A 159 8.01 2.93 -0.75
CA PRO A 159 8.03 2.80 -2.21
C PRO A 159 7.32 1.51 -2.67
N PHE A 160 6.26 1.12 -2.00
CA PHE A 160 5.55 -0.14 -2.22
C PHE A 160 4.05 0.07 -2.31
N GLY A 161 3.38 -0.82 -3.04
CA GLY A 161 1.93 -0.97 -2.90
C GLY A 161 1.62 -1.67 -1.57
N GLU A 162 0.58 -1.24 -0.88
CA GLU A 162 0.15 -1.79 0.39
C GLU A 162 -1.29 -2.31 0.32
N THR A 163 -1.55 -3.47 0.91
CA THR A 163 -2.94 -3.91 1.11
C THR A 163 -3.64 -3.04 2.15
N ILE A 164 -4.95 -3.06 2.18
CA ILE A 164 -5.70 -2.42 3.27
C ILE A 164 -5.31 -3.08 4.59
N PRO A 165 -4.95 -2.29 5.62
CA PRO A 165 -4.59 -2.83 6.93
C PRO A 165 -5.68 -3.72 7.53
N LYS A 166 -5.30 -4.87 8.05
CA LYS A 166 -6.22 -5.84 8.65
C LYS A 166 -5.69 -6.41 9.96
N SER A 167 -6.57 -7.01 10.74
CA SER A 167 -6.21 -7.81 11.92
C SER A 167 -6.35 -9.28 11.59
N VAL A 168 -5.33 -10.08 11.94
CA VAL A 168 -5.26 -11.52 11.61
C VAL A 168 -4.83 -12.30 12.85
N THR A 169 -5.58 -13.35 13.19
CA THR A 169 -5.17 -14.31 14.22
C THR A 169 -4.22 -15.34 13.59
N VAL A 170 -3.11 -15.61 14.25
CA VAL A 170 -2.06 -16.52 13.76
C VAL A 170 -1.71 -17.56 14.81
N SER A 171 -1.15 -18.69 14.37
CA SER A 171 -0.74 -19.79 15.26
C SER A 171 0.70 -20.24 15.07
N THR A 172 1.00 -20.91 13.97
CA THR A 172 2.33 -21.50 13.68
C THR A 172 3.07 -20.79 12.55
N ALA A 173 2.37 -19.99 11.79
CA ALA A 173 2.93 -19.21 10.69
C ALA A 173 2.12 -17.95 10.43
N ILE A 174 2.76 -16.96 9.83
CA ILE A 174 2.16 -15.73 9.32
C ILE A 174 2.17 -15.83 7.80
N ASP A 175 0.98 -15.86 7.20
CA ASP A 175 0.84 -15.80 5.75
C ASP A 175 1.21 -14.40 5.27
N TYR A 176 2.13 -14.31 4.31
CA TYR A 176 2.65 -13.07 3.77
C TYR A 176 2.92 -13.23 2.27
N ALA A 177 2.00 -12.76 1.44
CA ALA A 177 2.12 -12.82 -0.03
C ALA A 177 2.82 -11.61 -0.63
N GLY A 178 3.21 -10.63 0.18
CA GLY A 178 3.96 -9.43 -0.26
C GLY A 178 5.28 -9.77 -0.92
N THR A 179 5.71 -8.94 -1.87
CA THR A 179 7.00 -9.10 -2.58
C THR A 179 8.11 -8.23 -2.00
N ALA A 180 7.79 -7.28 -1.14
CA ALA A 180 8.75 -6.49 -0.36
C ALA A 180 8.80 -6.98 1.09
N LYS A 181 9.86 -6.64 1.82
CA LYS A 181 9.94 -6.88 3.28
C LYS A 181 9.01 -5.91 4.00
N CYS A 182 8.36 -6.37 5.08
CA CYS A 182 7.55 -5.54 5.94
C CYS A 182 8.14 -5.53 7.36
N SER A 183 8.88 -4.50 7.68
CA SER A 183 9.50 -4.29 8.99
C SER A 183 8.57 -3.51 9.91
N GLN A 184 8.49 -3.88 11.19
CA GLN A 184 7.76 -3.08 12.19
C GLN A 184 8.31 -1.66 12.38
N LEU A 185 9.56 -1.41 11.95
CA LEU A 185 10.18 -0.08 12.01
C LEU A 185 9.77 0.82 10.84
N GLU A 186 9.34 0.22 9.73
CA GLU A 186 8.91 0.93 8.52
C GLU A 186 7.39 1.02 8.41
N TRP A 187 6.69 -0.08 8.74
CA TRP A 187 5.25 -0.14 8.82
C TRP A 187 4.82 -0.59 10.22
N PRO A 188 4.02 0.19 10.96
CA PRO A 188 3.77 -0.04 12.38
C PRO A 188 2.70 -1.13 12.62
N TRP A 189 2.95 -2.35 12.13
CA TRP A 189 2.12 -3.48 12.52
C TRP A 189 2.50 -3.98 13.91
N VAL A 190 1.53 -4.50 14.65
CA VAL A 190 1.66 -4.88 16.05
C VAL A 190 1.45 -6.37 16.21
N LEU A 191 2.35 -7.03 16.92
CA LEU A 191 2.10 -8.39 17.42
C LEU A 191 1.43 -8.27 18.79
N LYS A 192 0.17 -8.68 18.86
CA LYS A 192 -0.63 -8.72 20.10
C LYS A 192 -0.71 -10.14 20.63
N LEU A 193 -0.29 -10.32 21.87
CA LEU A 193 -0.33 -11.58 22.61
C LEU A 193 -1.35 -11.42 23.76
N THR A 194 -2.46 -12.15 23.74
CA THR A 194 -3.46 -12.14 24.82
C THR A 194 -3.41 -13.48 25.55
N SER A 195 -3.05 -13.44 26.82
CA SER A 195 -2.89 -14.66 27.64
C SER A 195 -4.22 -15.31 27.95
N ASN A 196 -4.30 -16.64 27.83
CA ASN A 196 -5.45 -17.44 28.20
C ASN A 196 -5.22 -18.28 29.47
N ALA A 197 -4.02 -18.18 30.06
CA ALA A 197 -3.66 -18.88 31.28
C ALA A 197 -2.58 -18.11 32.04
N SER A 198 -2.48 -18.31 33.36
CA SER A 198 -1.33 -17.79 34.10
C SER A 198 -0.06 -18.52 33.67
N GLN A 199 1.03 -17.77 33.41
CA GLN A 199 2.30 -18.30 32.98
C GLN A 199 3.47 -17.53 33.60
N ASN A 200 4.51 -18.29 33.99
CA ASN A 200 5.71 -17.77 34.63
C ASN A 200 6.91 -17.87 33.69
N GLY A 201 7.91 -17.05 33.96
CA GLY A 201 9.16 -17.04 33.22
C GLY A 201 9.08 -16.28 31.91
N ASP A 202 10.18 -16.31 31.19
CA ASP A 202 10.36 -15.53 29.96
C ASP A 202 9.40 -15.97 28.84
N ILE A 203 8.84 -15.00 28.17
CA ILE A 203 8.06 -15.20 26.95
C ILE A 203 8.97 -15.01 25.76
N SER A 204 9.08 -16.04 24.93
CA SER A 204 9.83 -16.01 23.68
C SER A 204 8.88 -16.14 22.50
N VAL A 205 9.02 -15.24 21.53
CA VAL A 205 8.31 -15.29 20.26
C VAL A 205 9.33 -15.19 19.13
N LYS A 206 9.36 -16.18 18.26
CA LYS A 206 10.22 -16.19 17.08
C LYS A 206 9.36 -16.09 15.82
N VAL A 207 9.65 -15.09 14.98
CA VAL A 207 9.06 -14.92 13.66
C VAL A 207 10.17 -14.94 12.61
N GLY A 208 10.16 -15.97 11.77
CA GLY A 208 11.24 -16.19 10.80
C GLY A 208 12.58 -16.40 11.50
N ASP A 209 13.51 -15.48 11.30
CA ASP A 209 14.87 -15.51 11.86
C ASP A 209 15.05 -14.62 13.11
N ARG A 210 14.02 -13.89 13.55
CA ARG A 210 14.07 -12.95 14.67
C ARG A 210 13.36 -13.49 15.89
N THR A 211 13.97 -13.33 17.06
CA THR A 211 13.44 -13.84 18.33
C THR A 211 13.31 -12.67 19.31
N PHE A 212 12.07 -12.32 19.63
CA PHE A 212 11.73 -11.39 20.70
C PHE A 212 11.64 -12.15 22.02
N ILE A 213 12.17 -11.55 23.10
CA ILE A 213 12.09 -12.08 24.47
C ILE A 213 11.56 -11.00 25.38
N TYR A 214 10.54 -11.34 26.16
CA TYR A 214 10.08 -10.56 27.30
C TYR A 214 10.43 -11.29 28.59
N HIS A 215 11.23 -10.66 29.45
CA HIS A 215 11.65 -11.16 30.76
C HIS A 215 10.57 -10.84 31.80
N ALA A 216 9.70 -11.80 32.07
CA ALA A 216 8.58 -11.62 33.00
C ALA A 216 9.06 -11.66 34.44
N VAL A 217 9.16 -10.51 35.10
CA VAL A 217 9.48 -10.39 36.53
C VAL A 217 8.31 -10.89 37.40
N THR A 218 7.09 -10.72 36.94
CA THR A 218 5.87 -11.23 37.59
C THR A 218 5.11 -12.11 36.63
N PRO A 219 4.34 -13.09 37.14
CA PRO A 219 3.50 -13.93 36.28
C PRO A 219 2.58 -13.12 35.39
N ILE A 220 2.53 -13.47 34.10
CA ILE A 220 1.49 -13.00 33.19
C ILE A 220 0.20 -13.73 33.58
N LYS A 221 -0.87 -12.99 33.80
CA LYS A 221 -2.19 -13.51 34.20
C LYS A 221 -3.06 -13.79 32.98
N ASN A 222 -4.11 -14.58 33.19
CA ASN A 222 -5.17 -14.73 32.19
C ASN A 222 -5.80 -13.36 31.86
N GLY A 223 -5.91 -13.05 30.58
CA GLY A 223 -6.43 -11.78 30.08
C GLY A 223 -5.36 -10.69 29.87
N ASP A 224 -4.16 -10.84 30.40
CA ASP A 224 -3.09 -9.89 30.17
C ASP A 224 -2.73 -9.82 28.68
N THR A 225 -2.44 -8.60 28.22
CA THR A 225 -2.15 -8.31 26.82
C THR A 225 -0.77 -7.68 26.67
N LEU A 226 0.11 -8.36 25.95
CA LEU A 226 1.43 -7.87 25.55
C LEU A 226 1.37 -7.40 24.09
N LEU A 227 1.74 -6.14 23.82
CA LEU A 227 1.82 -5.56 22.49
C LEU A 227 3.27 -5.29 22.12
N VAL A 228 3.75 -5.89 21.03
CA VAL A 228 5.10 -5.68 20.48
C VAL A 228 4.97 -4.86 19.21
N LYS A 229 5.45 -3.59 19.25
CA LYS A 229 5.26 -2.56 18.21
C LYS A 229 6.56 -2.16 17.49
N GLY A 230 7.58 -2.94 17.55
CA GLY A 230 8.87 -2.62 16.94
C GLY A 230 9.77 -1.74 17.82
N VAL A 231 9.36 -0.53 18.16
CA VAL A 231 10.12 0.39 19.05
C VAL A 231 9.59 0.42 20.48
N GLU A 232 8.36 -0.03 20.68
CA GLU A 232 7.69 -0.02 21.96
C GLU A 232 7.05 -1.39 22.25
N THR A 233 7.23 -1.85 23.47
CA THR A 233 6.51 -3.02 23.99
C THR A 233 5.70 -2.60 25.22
N THR A 234 4.43 -2.96 25.24
CA THR A 234 3.57 -2.63 26.38
C THR A 234 2.88 -3.88 26.92
N LEU A 235 2.80 -4.00 28.26
CA LEU A 235 1.97 -4.99 28.95
C LEU A 235 0.80 -4.25 29.63
N ASN A 236 -0.41 -4.59 29.24
CA ASN A 236 -1.63 -3.92 29.71
C ASN A 236 -1.57 -2.38 29.60
N GLY A 237 -0.95 -1.87 28.52
CA GLY A 237 -0.77 -0.45 28.27
C GLY A 237 0.43 0.21 28.96
N LEU A 238 1.13 -0.50 29.85
CA LEU A 238 2.34 0.01 30.50
C LEU A 238 3.58 -0.38 29.68
N ASN A 239 4.48 0.58 29.44
CA ASN A 239 5.72 0.33 28.74
C ASN A 239 6.62 -0.64 29.55
N VAL A 240 7.14 -1.66 28.87
CA VAL A 240 8.00 -2.72 29.44
C VAL A 240 9.25 -2.97 28.60
N ASN A 241 9.71 -1.99 27.84
CA ASN A 241 10.89 -2.11 26.98
C ASN A 241 12.15 -2.55 27.76
N ASP A 242 12.31 -2.05 28.97
CA ASP A 242 13.42 -2.40 29.88
C ASP A 242 13.49 -3.90 30.23
N LYS A 243 12.41 -4.63 29.99
CA LYS A 243 12.28 -6.07 30.24
C LYS A 243 12.30 -6.89 28.97
N THR A 244 12.78 -6.33 27.86
CA THR A 244 12.84 -7.00 26.57
C THR A 244 14.25 -7.01 26.01
N ASN A 245 14.49 -7.84 25.00
CA ASN A 245 15.72 -7.81 24.22
C ASN A 245 15.72 -6.77 23.10
N TYR A 246 14.78 -5.83 23.07
CA TYR A 246 14.62 -4.78 22.06
C TYR A 246 14.52 -5.26 20.62
N GLU A 247 14.12 -6.51 20.40
CA GLU A 247 13.99 -7.06 19.06
C GLU A 247 12.66 -6.62 18.41
N HIS A 248 12.71 -6.46 17.10
CA HIS A 248 11.54 -6.17 16.27
C HIS A 248 11.40 -7.21 15.16
N PHE A 249 10.22 -7.34 14.58
CA PHE A 249 9.97 -8.32 13.57
C PHE A 249 10.02 -7.76 12.15
N VAL A 250 10.45 -8.60 11.22
CA VAL A 250 10.47 -8.32 9.78
C VAL A 250 9.88 -9.50 9.04
N LEU A 251 8.74 -9.29 8.40
CA LEU A 251 8.15 -10.27 7.50
C LEU A 251 8.89 -10.22 6.16
N LYS A 252 9.30 -11.39 5.68
CA LYS A 252 10.07 -11.53 4.45
C LYS A 252 9.26 -12.29 3.40
N PRO A 253 9.38 -11.90 2.12
CA PRO A 253 8.90 -12.73 1.03
C PRO A 253 9.58 -14.10 1.08
N THR A 254 8.79 -15.16 1.05
CA THR A 254 9.27 -16.54 1.00
C THR A 254 8.61 -17.29 -0.16
N LYS A 255 9.23 -18.39 -0.62
CA LYS A 255 8.64 -19.23 -1.68
C LYS A 255 7.28 -19.82 -1.27
N THR A 256 7.10 -20.08 0.01
CA THR A 256 5.85 -20.63 0.57
C THR A 256 4.86 -19.56 0.99
N GLN A 257 5.21 -18.28 0.86
CA GLN A 257 4.41 -17.13 1.34
C GLN A 257 4.10 -17.21 2.84
N LYS A 258 4.96 -17.86 3.63
CA LYS A 258 4.79 -18.06 5.06
C LYS A 258 6.05 -17.69 5.82
N ASN A 259 5.91 -16.93 6.90
CA ASN A 259 6.95 -16.73 7.89
C ASN A 259 6.61 -17.60 9.11
N SER A 260 7.51 -18.49 9.50
CA SER A 260 7.30 -19.37 10.65
C SER A 260 7.11 -18.57 11.94
N LEU A 261 6.20 -19.02 12.80
CA LEU A 261 5.98 -18.45 14.13
C LEU A 261 6.09 -19.57 15.15
N THR A 262 7.00 -19.43 16.11
CA THR A 262 7.15 -20.34 17.23
C THR A 262 7.20 -19.54 18.53
N THR A 263 6.55 -20.07 19.59
CA THR A 263 6.49 -19.38 20.88
C THR A 263 6.22 -20.38 22.01
N ASN A 264 6.62 -20.03 23.22
CA ASN A 264 6.21 -20.67 24.46
C ASN A 264 5.00 -19.98 25.10
N PHE A 265 4.48 -18.88 24.51
CA PHE A 265 3.35 -18.15 25.02
C PHE A 265 2.05 -18.97 24.94
N LYS A 266 1.29 -18.97 26.03
CA LYS A 266 -0.01 -19.65 26.15
C LYS A 266 -1.13 -18.63 26.00
N GLY A 267 -1.68 -18.50 24.79
CA GLY A 267 -2.71 -17.52 24.52
C GLY A 267 -2.99 -17.35 23.03
N THR A 268 -3.74 -16.31 22.72
CA THR A 268 -4.07 -15.94 21.35
C THR A 268 -3.05 -14.94 20.82
N ILE A 269 -2.61 -15.15 19.60
CA ILE A 269 -1.66 -14.28 18.89
C ILE A 269 -2.37 -13.63 17.72
N GLN A 270 -2.33 -12.30 17.67
CA GLN A 270 -2.92 -11.51 16.59
C GLN A 270 -1.91 -10.52 16.03
N LEU A 271 -1.97 -10.33 14.72
CA LEU A 271 -1.34 -9.20 14.05
C LEU A 271 -2.39 -8.10 13.92
N LEU A 272 -2.06 -6.90 14.37
CA LEU A 272 -2.89 -5.70 14.17
C LEU A 272 -2.20 -4.76 13.19
N ASN A 273 -2.98 -4.02 12.42
CA ASN A 273 -2.47 -3.11 11.38
C ASN A 273 -1.55 -3.82 10.37
N PHE A 274 -1.85 -5.08 10.09
CA PHE A 274 -1.05 -5.91 9.19
C PHE A 274 -1.34 -5.59 7.73
N VAL A 275 -0.28 -5.42 6.95
CA VAL A 275 -0.33 -5.22 5.50
C VAL A 275 0.66 -6.14 4.79
N GLU A 276 0.39 -6.39 3.54
CA GLU A 276 1.33 -6.99 2.61
C GLU A 276 1.87 -5.90 1.69
N LEU A 277 3.19 -5.83 1.55
CA LEU A 277 3.88 -4.82 0.74
C LEU A 277 4.33 -5.41 -0.60
N TYR A 278 4.06 -4.70 -1.69
CA TYR A 278 4.32 -5.13 -3.07
C TYR A 278 5.24 -4.13 -3.80
N LYS A 279 6.33 -4.68 -4.39
CA LYS A 279 7.27 -3.91 -5.21
C LYS A 279 6.67 -3.45 -6.53
#